data_ce62bd4bae034171027a6b8e0ec0c5fb
#
_entry.id   ce62bd4bae034171027a6b8e0ec0c5fb
#
_cell.length_a   1.000
_cell.length_b   1.000
_cell.length_c   1.000
_cell.angle_alpha   90.00
_cell.angle_beta   90.00
_cell.angle_gamma   90.00
#
_symmetry.space_group_name_H-M   'P 1'
#
loop_
_entity.id
_entity.type
_entity.pdbx_description
1 polymer ?
#
loop_
_entity_poly.entity_id
_entity_poly.type
_entity_poly.pdbx_seq_one_letter_code
_entity_poly.pdbx_strand_id
1 'polypeptide(L)'
;MLRLLCCCCVSSDNLSERQPLLHPGSPSEVNEAKSARQTPSAHNDAQTVKRIGKLLMRRLNVPELDLRFTEMAETFNEQQKNYEAMVGHIRKLKQICDSTNVDNLAFAECIRKIRKEQETTYRVYLKMKVYDFSLTLDPVGPEGETEDEPLPLSLQSAQNEVRGISDSAKATISKGTTLLQLIDWLLRSHIQMAEQVKGAAETYQEQRRLNNNLEENMKEVRRAKELSQSYKEQHAS
;
A
#
# COMPACT_ATOMS: atom_id res chain seq x y z
N MET A 1 -1.68 -13.54 18.47
CA MET A 1 -0.24 -13.50 18.17
C MET A 1 -0.09 -12.76 16.85
N LEU A 2 0.22 -11.49 16.92
CA LEU A 2 0.48 -10.66 15.73
C LEU A 2 1.95 -10.82 15.35
N ARG A 3 2.21 -11.67 14.37
CA ARG A 3 3.49 -11.70 13.68
C ARG A 3 3.35 -10.78 12.46
N LEU A 4 3.85 -9.57 12.57
CA LEU A 4 4.16 -8.74 11.41
C LEU A 4 5.40 -9.33 10.76
N LEU A 5 5.15 -10.01 9.66
CA LEU A 5 6.12 -10.84 8.98
C LEU A 5 7.15 -10.01 8.24
N CYS A 6 8.37 -10.33 8.58
CA CYS A 6 9.53 -10.21 7.73
C CYS A 6 9.38 -11.18 6.55
N CYS A 7 9.14 -10.69 5.36
CA CYS A 7 9.23 -11.48 4.14
C CYS A 7 10.66 -11.43 3.65
N CYS A 8 11.44 -12.43 4.03
CA CYS A 8 12.75 -12.71 3.45
C CYS A 8 12.62 -13.81 2.39
N CYS A 9 13.18 -13.51 1.23
CA CYS A 9 13.91 -14.41 0.35
C CYS A 9 13.19 -15.62 -0.26
N VAL A 10 13.02 -15.55 -1.58
CA VAL A 10 13.28 -16.69 -2.43
C VAL A 10 14.27 -16.25 -3.51
N SER A 11 15.49 -16.71 -3.35
CA SER A 11 16.50 -16.79 -4.40
C SER A 11 16.08 -17.89 -5.36
N SER A 12 16.16 -17.64 -6.65
CA SER A 12 16.21 -18.68 -7.64
C SER A 12 17.27 -18.33 -8.67
N ASP A 13 18.39 -18.98 -8.51
CA ASP A 13 19.45 -19.08 -9.51
C ASP A 13 18.92 -19.76 -10.76
N ASN A 14 19.19 -19.19 -11.91
CA ASN A 14 19.41 -19.98 -13.12
C ASN A 14 20.43 -19.28 -14.02
N LEU A 15 21.60 -19.89 -14.00
CA LEU A 15 22.65 -19.79 -14.98
C LEU A 15 22.13 -20.14 -16.38
N SER A 16 22.41 -19.31 -17.35
CA SER A 16 22.72 -19.78 -18.69
C SER A 16 23.66 -18.83 -19.38
N GLU A 17 24.84 -19.31 -19.46
CA GLU A 17 26.01 -18.89 -20.18
C GLU A 17 25.76 -18.92 -21.70
N ARG A 18 26.08 -17.85 -22.41
CA ARG A 18 26.60 -17.91 -23.78
C ARG A 18 27.46 -16.68 -24.06
N GLN A 19 28.73 -16.99 -24.23
CA GLN A 19 29.81 -16.10 -24.61
C GLN A 19 29.82 -15.74 -26.12
N PRO A 20 30.70 -14.79 -26.50
CA PRO A 20 30.58 -13.95 -27.67
C PRO A 20 31.51 -14.36 -28.81
N LEU A 21 31.31 -13.83 -29.99
CA LEU A 21 32.33 -13.87 -31.07
C LEU A 21 32.73 -12.45 -31.50
N LEU A 22 34.00 -12.21 -31.39
CA LEU A 22 34.87 -11.13 -31.86
C LEU A 22 34.86 -11.06 -33.42
N HIS A 23 35.10 -9.95 -34.09
CA HIS A 23 36.31 -9.17 -34.27
C HIS A 23 36.14 -7.98 -35.26
N PRO A 24 37.17 -7.23 -35.67
CA PRO A 24 37.45 -5.86 -35.23
C PRO A 24 37.54 -4.83 -36.41
N GLY A 25 37.62 -3.60 -36.05
CA GLY A 25 37.94 -2.51 -37.04
C GLY A 25 37.91 -1.14 -36.40
N SER A 26 39.10 -0.61 -36.10
CA SER A 26 39.35 0.80 -35.70
C SER A 26 39.59 1.66 -36.95
N PRO A 27 39.90 2.97 -36.81
CA PRO A 27 39.38 3.99 -35.90
C PRO A 27 38.97 5.29 -36.66
N SER A 28 38.22 6.17 -35.99
CA SER A 28 38.37 7.62 -36.24
C SER A 28 37.74 8.41 -35.10
N GLU A 29 38.54 9.29 -34.56
CA GLU A 29 38.25 10.32 -33.58
C GLU A 29 37.12 11.25 -34.02
N VAL A 30 36.37 11.80 -33.06
CA VAL A 30 36.15 13.23 -32.79
C VAL A 30 35.15 13.44 -31.63
N ASN A 31 35.68 14.09 -30.56
CA ASN A 31 35.08 15.04 -29.61
C ASN A 31 33.80 14.74 -28.78
N GLU A 32 34.06 14.60 -27.51
CA GLU A 32 33.51 15.27 -26.31
C GLU A 32 32.08 15.83 -26.36
N ALA A 33 31.20 15.16 -25.59
CA ALA A 33 30.25 15.85 -24.73
C ALA A 33 30.01 14.96 -23.47
N LYS A 34 30.60 15.37 -22.36
CA LYS A 34 30.38 14.82 -21.03
C LYS A 34 28.93 15.04 -20.63
N SER A 35 28.11 14.04 -20.70
CA SER A 35 26.87 13.98 -19.96
C SER A 35 27.07 13.01 -18.79
N ALA A 36 27.27 13.60 -17.63
CA ALA A 36 27.36 12.87 -16.37
C ALA A 36 25.99 12.24 -16.05
N ARG A 37 25.80 10.99 -16.47
CA ARG A 37 24.70 10.15 -16.02
C ARG A 37 25.05 9.65 -14.63
N GLN A 38 24.54 10.34 -13.62
CA GLN A 38 24.57 9.86 -12.25
C GLN A 38 23.76 8.56 -12.19
N THR A 39 24.44 7.45 -11.99
CA THR A 39 23.85 6.18 -11.59
C THR A 39 23.30 6.35 -10.17
N PRO A 40 22.00 6.09 -9.92
CA PRO A 40 21.50 6.02 -8.56
C PRO A 40 22.10 4.81 -7.88
N SER A 41 22.79 5.08 -6.78
CA SER A 41 23.36 4.10 -5.87
C SER A 41 22.28 3.12 -5.39
N ALA A 42 22.53 1.85 -5.61
CA ALA A 42 21.72 0.76 -5.07
C ALA A 42 21.98 0.65 -3.55
N HIS A 43 21.13 1.28 -2.72
CA HIS A 43 21.04 0.95 -1.31
C HIS A 43 19.64 1.21 -0.78
N ASN A 44 19.08 0.15 -0.19
CA ASN A 44 17.89 0.08 0.67
C ASN A 44 16.52 0.04 -0.02
N ASP A 45 16.21 -1.08 -0.64
CA ASP A 45 14.84 -1.45 -1.00
C ASP A 45 14.33 -2.69 -0.25
N ALA A 46 14.40 -2.66 1.06
CA ALA A 46 13.58 -3.53 1.90
C ALA A 46 12.37 -2.71 2.36
N GLN A 47 11.21 -2.95 1.74
CA GLN A 47 9.90 -2.32 1.95
C GLN A 47 9.53 -1.14 1.04
N THR A 48 9.89 -1.19 -0.21
CA THR A 48 9.17 -0.40 -1.19
C THR A 48 7.82 -1.10 -1.44
N VAL A 49 6.80 -0.76 -0.65
CA VAL A 49 5.42 -0.87 -1.13
C VAL A 49 5.46 -0.20 -2.49
N LYS A 50 5.29 -0.99 -3.57
CA LYS A 50 5.27 -0.44 -4.94
C LYS A 50 4.17 0.60 -4.95
N ARG A 51 4.53 1.85 -4.76
CA ARG A 51 3.61 2.98 -4.85
C ARG A 51 3.12 3.00 -6.27
N ILE A 52 1.93 2.45 -6.47
CA ILE A 52 1.22 2.67 -7.70
C ILE A 52 0.74 4.10 -7.59
N GLY A 53 1.10 4.93 -8.55
CA GLY A 53 0.49 6.23 -8.70
C GLY A 53 -1.04 6.07 -8.80
N LYS A 54 -1.76 7.17 -8.68
CA LYS A 54 -3.21 7.18 -8.82
C LYS A 54 -3.64 6.41 -10.06
N LEU A 55 -4.50 5.42 -9.86
CA LEU A 55 -5.03 4.60 -10.94
C LEU A 55 -5.97 5.45 -11.81
N LEU A 56 -5.70 5.48 -13.11
CA LEU A 56 -6.49 6.21 -14.09
C LEU A 56 -6.86 5.25 -15.22
N MET A 57 -8.15 5.26 -15.61
CA MET A 57 -8.66 4.42 -16.68
C MET A 57 -8.72 5.16 -18.01
N ARG A 58 -8.49 4.41 -19.08
CA ARG A 58 -8.57 4.92 -20.46
C ARG A 58 -10.01 4.90 -20.94
N ARG A 59 -10.41 5.91 -21.69
CA ARG A 59 -11.77 5.99 -22.26
C ARG A 59 -12.01 4.94 -23.33
N LEU A 60 -13.21 4.35 -23.28
CA LEU A 60 -13.69 3.31 -24.19
C LEU A 60 -14.77 3.80 -25.14
N ASN A 61 -15.22 5.05 -25.00
CA ASN A 61 -16.33 5.65 -25.73
C ASN A 61 -17.68 4.89 -25.54
N VAL A 62 -17.79 4.13 -24.45
CA VAL A 62 -19.01 3.48 -23.99
C VAL A 62 -19.31 4.04 -22.61
N PRO A 63 -20.28 4.96 -22.46
CA PRO A 63 -20.49 5.73 -21.22
C PRO A 63 -20.65 4.86 -19.97
N GLU A 64 -21.39 3.75 -20.05
CA GLU A 64 -21.59 2.84 -18.93
C GLU A 64 -20.29 2.16 -18.50
N LEU A 65 -19.45 1.75 -19.47
CA LEU A 65 -18.16 1.13 -19.16
C LEU A 65 -17.19 2.16 -18.61
N ASP A 66 -17.13 3.35 -19.21
CA ASP A 66 -16.29 4.45 -18.73
C ASP A 66 -16.63 4.81 -17.28
N LEU A 67 -17.93 4.83 -16.94
CA LEU A 67 -18.38 5.04 -15.55
C LEU A 67 -17.92 3.92 -14.63
N ARG A 68 -18.10 2.65 -15.01
CA ARG A 68 -17.72 1.49 -14.19
C ARG A 68 -16.23 1.40 -13.93
N PHE A 69 -15.41 1.65 -14.97
CA PHE A 69 -13.95 1.68 -14.79
C PHE A 69 -13.50 2.85 -13.94
N THR A 70 -14.15 4.03 -14.06
CA THR A 70 -13.86 5.19 -13.22
C THR A 70 -14.22 4.90 -11.76
N GLU A 71 -15.40 4.36 -11.48
CA GLU A 71 -15.86 3.98 -10.14
C GLU A 71 -14.89 2.99 -9.49
N MET A 72 -14.43 1.98 -10.24
CA MET A 72 -13.44 1.01 -9.76
C MET A 72 -12.11 1.69 -9.42
N ALA A 73 -11.61 2.57 -10.31
CA ALA A 73 -10.35 3.27 -10.09
C ALA A 73 -10.40 4.22 -8.88
N GLU A 74 -11.50 4.95 -8.71
CA GLU A 74 -11.70 5.85 -7.58
C GLU A 74 -11.79 5.07 -6.26
N THR A 75 -12.52 3.95 -6.24
CA THR A 75 -12.64 3.08 -5.07
C THR A 75 -11.28 2.48 -4.69
N PHE A 76 -10.48 2.04 -5.67
CA PHE A 76 -9.12 1.56 -5.43
C PHE A 76 -8.20 2.66 -4.89
N ASN A 77 -8.23 3.85 -5.50
CA ASN A 77 -7.41 4.97 -5.07
C ASN A 77 -7.74 5.39 -3.62
N GLU A 78 -9.00 5.33 -3.24
CA GLU A 78 -9.44 5.61 -1.87
C GLU A 78 -8.98 4.51 -0.90
N GLN A 79 -9.08 3.24 -1.27
CA GLN A 79 -8.55 2.14 -0.48
C GLN A 79 -7.04 2.27 -0.26
N GLN A 80 -6.29 2.56 -1.32
CA GLN A 80 -4.84 2.76 -1.25
C GLN A 80 -4.49 3.93 -0.32
N LYS A 81 -5.20 5.05 -0.42
CA LYS A 81 -5.01 6.22 0.46
C LYS A 81 -5.21 5.85 1.93
N ASN A 82 -6.25 5.08 2.24
CA ASN A 82 -6.52 4.63 3.61
C ASN A 82 -5.42 3.68 4.11
N TYR A 83 -4.95 2.77 3.27
CA TYR A 83 -3.82 1.89 3.59
C TYR A 83 -2.53 2.68 3.86
N GLU A 84 -2.20 3.67 3.02
CA GLU A 84 -1.04 4.54 3.21
C GLU A 84 -1.13 5.36 4.51
N ALA A 85 -2.32 5.84 4.84
CA ALA A 85 -2.57 6.53 6.11
C ALA A 85 -2.31 5.62 7.31
N MET A 86 -2.80 4.37 7.27
CA MET A 86 -2.53 3.38 8.31
C MET A 86 -1.03 3.12 8.49
N VAL A 87 -0.30 2.92 7.40
CA VAL A 87 1.17 2.74 7.44
C VAL A 87 1.84 3.99 8.03
N GLY A 88 1.34 5.19 7.71
CA GLY A 88 1.80 6.44 8.28
C GLY A 88 1.61 6.51 9.79
N HIS A 89 0.44 6.13 10.30
CA HIS A 89 0.17 6.06 11.74
C HIS A 89 1.06 5.03 12.47
N ILE A 90 1.27 3.86 11.86
CA ILE A 90 2.19 2.84 12.40
C ILE A 90 3.62 3.41 12.53
N ARG A 91 4.12 4.11 11.51
CA ARG A 91 5.45 4.74 11.54
C ARG A 91 5.57 5.79 12.65
N LYS A 92 4.56 6.65 12.80
CA LYS A 92 4.55 7.65 13.87
C LYS A 92 4.51 7.01 15.25
N LEU A 93 3.71 5.97 15.45
CA LEU A 93 3.70 5.21 16.70
C LEU A 93 5.08 4.61 17.00
N LYS A 94 5.74 4.03 15.99
CA LYS A 94 7.12 3.53 16.13
C LYS A 94 8.10 4.64 16.52
N GLN A 95 7.97 5.83 15.95
CA GLN A 95 8.82 6.98 16.33
C GLN A 95 8.61 7.44 17.77
N ILE A 96 7.38 7.36 18.29
CA ILE A 96 7.09 7.65 19.71
C ILE A 96 7.81 6.64 20.60
N CYS A 97 7.86 5.38 20.22
CA CYS A 97 8.42 4.29 21.02
C CYS A 97 9.95 4.19 20.93
N ASP A 98 10.57 4.52 19.81
CA ASP A 98 12.01 4.40 19.60
C ASP A 98 12.50 5.31 18.49
N SER A 99 13.28 6.31 18.86
CA SER A 99 13.87 7.25 17.90
C SER A 99 15.06 6.67 17.11
N THR A 100 15.59 5.49 17.48
CA THR A 100 16.85 4.97 16.93
C THR A 100 16.73 3.78 16.00
N ASN A 101 15.64 2.98 16.04
CA ASN A 101 15.50 1.73 15.28
C ASN A 101 14.07 1.50 14.76
N VAL A 102 13.53 2.49 14.06
CA VAL A 102 12.12 2.58 13.66
C VAL A 102 11.69 1.43 12.73
N ASP A 103 12.59 0.90 11.89
CA ASP A 103 12.19 -0.02 10.83
C ASP A 103 11.95 -1.46 11.31
N ASN A 104 12.58 -1.88 12.42
CA ASN A 104 12.53 -3.26 12.90
C ASN A 104 11.60 -3.50 14.10
N LEU A 105 10.99 -2.45 14.66
CA LEU A 105 10.15 -2.58 15.83
C LEU A 105 8.74 -3.06 15.46
N ALA A 106 8.32 -4.22 15.94
CA ALA A 106 6.96 -4.72 15.74
C ALA A 106 5.94 -3.88 16.55
N PHE A 107 4.71 -3.72 16.03
CA PHE A 107 3.64 -2.97 16.72
C PHE A 107 3.43 -3.43 18.16
N ALA A 108 3.43 -4.76 18.39
CA ALA A 108 3.30 -5.33 19.75
C ALA A 108 4.46 -4.95 20.69
N GLU A 109 5.66 -4.75 20.15
CA GLU A 109 6.81 -4.31 20.92
C GLU A 109 6.73 -2.83 21.27
N CYS A 110 6.19 -1.99 20.38
CA CYS A 110 5.91 -0.60 20.70
C CYS A 110 4.98 -0.49 21.92
N ILE A 111 3.88 -1.24 21.90
CA ILE A 111 2.91 -1.24 23.01
C ILE A 111 3.55 -1.77 24.30
N ARG A 112 4.39 -2.80 24.20
CA ARG A 112 5.11 -3.35 25.36
C ARG A 112 6.08 -2.34 25.95
N LYS A 113 6.78 -1.58 25.12
CA LYS A 113 7.70 -0.52 25.54
C LYS A 113 6.96 0.62 26.23
N ILE A 114 5.88 1.14 25.63
CA ILE A 114 5.00 2.15 26.25
C ILE A 114 4.52 1.66 27.62
N ARG A 115 4.06 0.42 27.72
CA ARG A 115 3.61 -0.17 28.99
C ARG A 115 4.71 -0.18 30.05
N LYS A 116 5.93 -0.57 29.68
CA LYS A 116 7.07 -0.61 30.60
C LYS A 116 7.51 0.78 31.05
N GLU A 117 7.54 1.75 30.15
CA GLU A 117 7.95 3.13 30.46
C GLU A 117 6.95 3.85 31.40
N GLN A 118 5.68 3.45 31.30
CA GLN A 118 4.61 4.09 32.07
C GLN A 118 4.13 3.25 33.28
N GLU A 119 4.78 2.14 33.59
CA GLU A 119 4.34 1.14 34.58
C GLU A 119 4.07 1.73 35.96
N THR A 120 4.79 2.79 36.34
CA THR A 120 4.65 3.46 37.64
C THR A 120 3.49 4.45 37.70
N THR A 121 3.06 4.98 36.53
CA THR A 121 2.08 6.08 36.45
C THR A 121 0.75 5.63 35.85
N TYR A 122 0.81 4.78 34.83
CA TYR A 122 -0.38 4.31 34.11
C TYR A 122 -0.32 2.82 33.79
N ARG A 123 -1.45 2.13 33.93
CA ARG A 123 -1.65 0.79 33.37
C ARG A 123 -2.14 0.94 31.92
N VAL A 124 -1.33 0.50 30.96
CA VAL A 124 -1.58 0.64 29.54
C VAL A 124 -2.18 -0.65 28.97
N TYR A 125 -3.38 -0.57 28.40
CA TYR A 125 -4.08 -1.71 27.77
C TYR A 125 -4.36 -1.42 26.30
N LEU A 126 -3.96 -2.36 25.43
CA LEU A 126 -4.40 -2.39 24.06
C LEU A 126 -5.63 -3.29 23.95
N LYS A 127 -6.79 -2.72 23.67
CA LYS A 127 -7.99 -3.47 23.32
C LYS A 127 -8.02 -3.67 21.80
N MET A 128 -8.23 -4.89 21.37
CA MET A 128 -8.29 -5.28 19.96
C MET A 128 -9.53 -6.13 19.71
N LYS A 129 -10.40 -5.68 18.82
CA LYS A 129 -11.56 -6.42 18.37
C LYS A 129 -11.61 -6.36 16.85
N VAL A 130 -11.14 -7.42 16.19
CA VAL A 130 -10.98 -7.47 14.73
C VAL A 130 -10.07 -6.34 14.24
N TYR A 131 -10.61 -5.27 13.66
CA TYR A 131 -9.89 -4.09 13.18
C TYR A 131 -10.12 -2.86 14.07
N ASP A 132 -10.71 -3.05 15.24
CA ASP A 132 -10.95 -1.99 16.20
C ASP A 132 -9.86 -2.01 17.28
N PHE A 133 -8.95 -1.04 17.22
CA PHE A 133 -7.84 -0.90 18.14
C PHE A 133 -8.05 0.33 19.01
N SER A 134 -7.88 0.17 20.30
CA SER A 134 -7.88 1.31 21.23
C SER A 134 -6.87 1.12 22.34
N LEU A 135 -6.14 2.19 22.67
CA LEU A 135 -5.22 2.24 23.79
C LEU A 135 -5.94 2.88 24.97
N THR A 136 -6.17 2.11 26.03
CA THR A 136 -6.75 2.62 27.28
C THR A 136 -5.67 2.73 28.36
N LEU A 137 -5.78 3.77 29.17
CA LEU A 137 -4.82 4.14 30.20
C LEU A 137 -5.59 4.27 31.51
N ASP A 138 -5.20 3.46 32.49
CA ASP A 138 -5.75 3.56 33.87
C ASP A 138 -4.65 4.06 34.77
N PRO A 139 -4.85 5.14 35.54
CA PRO A 139 -3.85 5.66 36.48
C PRO A 139 -3.53 4.64 37.56
N VAL A 140 -2.26 4.58 37.98
CA VAL A 140 -1.78 3.74 39.06
C VAL A 140 -1.69 4.61 40.31
N GLY A 141 -2.75 4.64 41.15
CA GLY A 141 -2.79 5.41 42.38
C GLY A 141 -4.12 5.20 43.11
N PRO A 142 -4.23 5.65 44.38
CA PRO A 142 -5.50 5.63 45.09
C PRO A 142 -6.51 6.52 44.36
N GLU A 143 -7.75 6.04 44.24
CA GLU A 143 -8.86 6.75 43.61
C GLU A 143 -9.00 8.16 44.22
N GLY A 144 -8.78 9.21 43.42
CA GLY A 144 -9.04 10.59 43.80
C GLY A 144 -7.90 11.60 43.67
N GLU A 145 -6.65 11.18 43.43
CA GLU A 145 -5.52 12.14 43.42
C GLU A 145 -5.03 12.53 41.99
N THR A 146 -5.53 11.90 40.91
CA THR A 146 -5.01 12.12 39.57
C THR A 146 -6.06 12.58 38.53
N GLU A 147 -7.28 12.95 38.96
CA GLU A 147 -8.33 13.36 38.00
C GLU A 147 -8.04 14.66 37.24
N ASP A 148 -7.16 15.52 37.72
CA ASP A 148 -6.85 16.85 37.15
C ASP A 148 -5.49 16.92 36.42
N GLU A 149 -4.67 15.87 36.43
CA GLU A 149 -3.37 15.94 35.78
C GLU A 149 -3.49 15.58 34.27
N PRO A 150 -3.10 16.50 33.37
CA PRO A 150 -3.20 16.24 31.94
C PRO A 150 -2.30 15.07 31.52
N LEU A 151 -2.83 14.16 30.74
CA LEU A 151 -2.08 13.02 30.17
C LEU A 151 -0.77 13.48 29.52
N PRO A 152 0.35 12.79 29.76
CA PRO A 152 1.60 13.07 29.08
C PRO A 152 1.43 13.10 27.57
N LEU A 153 2.00 14.10 26.89
CA LEU A 153 1.84 14.31 25.45
C LEU A 153 2.24 13.09 24.61
N SER A 154 3.23 12.32 25.07
CA SER A 154 3.65 11.07 24.43
C SER A 154 2.56 10.01 24.44
N LEU A 155 1.87 9.84 25.56
CA LEU A 155 0.76 8.90 25.70
C LEU A 155 -0.48 9.34 24.90
N GLN A 156 -0.80 10.63 24.93
CA GLN A 156 -1.88 11.19 24.12
C GLN A 156 -1.59 11.00 22.64
N SER A 157 -0.36 11.23 22.20
CA SER A 157 0.06 10.98 20.83
C SER A 157 -0.05 9.49 20.47
N ALA A 158 0.40 8.58 21.33
CA ALA A 158 0.28 7.15 21.11
C ALA A 158 -1.19 6.70 20.99
N GLN A 159 -2.10 7.22 21.82
CA GLN A 159 -3.54 6.94 21.71
C GLN A 159 -4.11 7.42 20.37
N ASN A 160 -3.73 8.61 19.92
CA ASN A 160 -4.18 9.18 18.66
C ASN A 160 -3.68 8.35 17.47
N GLU A 161 -2.41 7.91 17.49
CA GLU A 161 -1.86 7.07 16.43
C GLU A 161 -2.53 5.68 16.41
N VAL A 162 -2.77 5.05 17.56
CA VAL A 162 -3.50 3.77 17.63
C VAL A 162 -4.94 3.91 17.09
N ARG A 163 -5.64 5.00 17.42
CA ARG A 163 -6.95 5.30 16.85
C ARG A 163 -6.86 5.48 15.34
N GLY A 164 -5.89 6.24 14.84
CA GLY A 164 -5.66 6.45 13.42
C GLY A 164 -5.38 5.15 12.66
N ILE A 165 -4.63 4.21 13.25
CA ILE A 165 -4.43 2.86 12.71
C ILE A 165 -5.77 2.14 12.60
N SER A 166 -6.59 2.15 13.67
CA SER A 166 -7.90 1.50 13.69
C SER A 166 -8.84 2.03 12.62
N ASP A 167 -8.98 3.34 12.53
CA ASP A 167 -9.91 3.99 11.60
C ASP A 167 -9.48 3.76 10.15
N SER A 168 -8.18 3.88 9.86
CA SER A 168 -7.63 3.63 8.53
C SER A 168 -7.73 2.16 8.13
N ALA A 169 -7.54 1.21 9.06
CA ALA A 169 -7.70 -0.21 8.82
C ALA A 169 -9.17 -0.55 8.47
N LYS A 170 -10.13 -0.07 9.25
CA LYS A 170 -11.58 -0.25 8.98
C LYS A 170 -11.97 0.30 7.61
N ALA A 171 -11.49 1.51 7.28
CA ALA A 171 -11.76 2.15 5.99
C ALA A 171 -11.15 1.35 4.82
N THR A 172 -9.91 0.86 4.96
CA THR A 172 -9.24 0.02 3.95
C THR A 172 -10.02 -1.25 3.66
N ILE A 173 -10.48 -1.96 4.70
CA ILE A 173 -11.24 -3.21 4.55
C ILE A 173 -12.63 -2.95 3.96
N SER A 174 -13.32 -1.92 4.42
CA SER A 174 -14.65 -1.55 3.90
C SER A 174 -14.60 -1.24 2.40
N LYS A 175 -13.64 -0.41 1.96
CA LYS A 175 -13.43 -0.09 0.54
C LYS A 175 -13.03 -1.31 -0.28
N GLY A 176 -12.18 -2.19 0.27
CA GLY A 176 -11.76 -3.42 -0.39
C GLY A 176 -12.91 -4.36 -0.72
N THR A 177 -13.92 -4.46 0.13
CA THR A 177 -15.10 -5.28 -0.14
C THR A 177 -15.89 -4.78 -1.34
N THR A 178 -16.17 -3.49 -1.40
CA THR A 178 -16.86 -2.85 -2.55
C THR A 178 -16.03 -2.96 -3.83
N LEU A 179 -14.73 -2.70 -3.74
CA LEU A 179 -13.81 -2.80 -4.86
C LEU A 179 -13.78 -4.19 -5.48
N LEU A 180 -13.70 -5.25 -4.66
CA LEU A 180 -13.66 -6.62 -5.16
C LEU A 180 -14.95 -7.00 -5.91
N GLN A 181 -16.11 -6.50 -5.50
CA GLN A 181 -17.37 -6.70 -6.21
C GLN A 181 -17.34 -6.05 -7.61
N LEU A 182 -16.84 -4.80 -7.71
CA LEU A 182 -16.68 -4.12 -8.99
C LEU A 182 -15.67 -4.83 -9.90
N ILE A 183 -14.53 -5.23 -9.36
CA ILE A 183 -13.49 -5.98 -10.08
C ILE A 183 -14.04 -7.30 -10.62
N ASP A 184 -14.72 -8.09 -9.80
CA ASP A 184 -15.26 -9.38 -10.20
C ASP A 184 -16.34 -9.23 -11.29
N TRP A 185 -17.12 -8.15 -11.26
CA TRP A 185 -18.05 -7.84 -12.33
C TRP A 185 -17.29 -7.52 -13.65
N LEU A 186 -16.29 -6.63 -13.61
CA LEU A 186 -15.48 -6.27 -14.76
C LEU A 186 -14.78 -7.49 -15.39
N LEU A 187 -14.20 -8.36 -14.57
CA LEU A 187 -13.50 -9.55 -15.04
C LEU A 187 -14.44 -10.55 -15.72
N ARG A 188 -15.67 -10.73 -15.19
CA ARG A 188 -16.67 -11.63 -15.78
C ARG A 188 -17.30 -11.07 -17.06
N SER A 189 -17.40 -9.75 -17.18
CA SER A 189 -18.06 -9.08 -18.30
C SER A 189 -17.12 -8.78 -19.48
N HIS A 190 -15.84 -9.20 -19.44
CA HIS A 190 -14.81 -8.81 -20.41
C HIS A 190 -15.23 -9.07 -21.88
N ILE A 191 -15.78 -10.24 -22.17
CA ILE A 191 -16.21 -10.59 -23.55
C ILE A 191 -17.35 -9.65 -24.02
N GLN A 192 -18.33 -9.41 -23.16
CA GLN A 192 -19.45 -8.51 -23.47
C GLN A 192 -18.96 -7.06 -23.65
N MET A 193 -18.02 -6.61 -22.85
CA MET A 193 -17.41 -5.29 -22.98
C MET A 193 -16.66 -5.13 -24.31
N ALA A 194 -15.94 -6.17 -24.75
CA ALA A 194 -15.25 -6.14 -26.04
C ALA A 194 -16.23 -5.97 -27.22
N GLU A 195 -17.39 -6.62 -27.19
CA GLU A 195 -18.43 -6.43 -28.20
C GLU A 195 -19.05 -5.03 -28.16
N GLN A 196 -19.30 -4.47 -26.98
CA GLN A 196 -19.80 -3.09 -26.83
C GLN A 196 -18.81 -2.07 -27.36
N VAL A 197 -17.52 -2.23 -27.04
CA VAL A 197 -16.44 -1.36 -27.52
C VAL A 197 -16.30 -1.45 -29.04
N LYS A 198 -16.44 -2.65 -29.62
CA LYS A 198 -16.44 -2.85 -31.06
C LYS A 198 -17.62 -2.13 -31.71
N GLY A 199 -18.81 -2.18 -31.09
CA GLY A 199 -20.01 -1.51 -31.63
C GLY A 199 -19.97 0.02 -31.52
N ALA A 200 -19.14 0.57 -30.57
CA ALA A 200 -19.01 2.01 -30.40
C ALA A 200 -17.99 2.67 -31.35
N ALA A 201 -17.19 1.87 -32.07
CA ALA A 201 -16.17 2.40 -32.97
C ALA A 201 -16.76 2.70 -34.36
N GLU A 202 -16.48 3.88 -34.88
CA GLU A 202 -16.90 4.29 -36.23
C GLU A 202 -15.92 3.81 -37.33
N THR A 203 -14.65 3.61 -36.98
CA THR A 203 -13.59 3.21 -37.92
C THR A 203 -12.77 2.03 -37.37
N TYR A 204 -12.10 1.32 -38.26
CA TYR A 204 -11.20 0.21 -37.90
C TYR A 204 -10.03 0.69 -37.00
N GLN A 205 -9.50 1.89 -37.26
CA GLN A 205 -8.42 2.46 -36.45
C GLN A 205 -8.91 2.77 -35.03
N GLU A 206 -10.10 3.34 -34.91
CA GLU A 206 -10.74 3.61 -33.63
C GLU A 206 -11.03 2.31 -32.87
N GLN A 207 -11.60 1.31 -33.55
CA GLN A 207 -11.83 0.01 -32.94
C GLN A 207 -10.54 -0.59 -32.34
N ARG A 208 -9.44 -0.53 -33.09
CA ARG A 208 -8.15 -1.01 -32.60
C ARG A 208 -7.68 -0.23 -31.38
N ARG A 209 -7.82 1.10 -31.40
CA ARG A 209 -7.46 1.96 -30.26
C ARG A 209 -8.29 1.66 -29.02
N LEU A 210 -9.61 1.54 -29.16
CA LEU A 210 -10.54 1.26 -28.06
C LEU A 210 -10.32 -0.14 -27.49
N ASN A 211 -10.08 -1.14 -28.32
CA ASN A 211 -9.72 -2.49 -27.86
C ASN A 211 -8.41 -2.47 -27.06
N ASN A 212 -7.39 -1.76 -27.52
CA ASN A 212 -6.15 -1.61 -26.74
C ASN A 212 -6.40 -0.91 -25.39
N ASN A 213 -7.26 0.12 -25.37
CA ASN A 213 -7.63 0.77 -24.13
C ASN A 213 -8.35 -0.18 -23.16
N LEU A 214 -9.25 -1.05 -23.68
CA LEU A 214 -9.93 -2.05 -22.85
C LEU A 214 -8.92 -3.04 -22.25
N GLU A 215 -7.99 -3.57 -23.05
CA GLU A 215 -6.98 -4.49 -22.56
C GLU A 215 -6.06 -3.86 -21.51
N GLU A 216 -5.66 -2.60 -21.69
CA GLU A 216 -4.88 -1.86 -20.68
C GLU A 216 -5.70 -1.66 -19.41
N ASN A 217 -6.97 -1.26 -19.51
CA ASN A 217 -7.85 -1.15 -18.34
C ASN A 217 -7.99 -2.50 -17.61
N MET A 218 -8.12 -3.61 -18.34
CA MET A 218 -8.22 -4.95 -17.76
C MET A 218 -6.93 -5.41 -17.07
N LYS A 219 -5.76 -4.98 -17.53
CA LYS A 219 -4.49 -5.20 -16.81
C LYS A 219 -4.49 -4.46 -15.47
N GLU A 220 -4.91 -3.20 -15.48
CA GLU A 220 -4.98 -2.41 -14.25
C GLU A 220 -6.04 -2.95 -13.27
N VAL A 221 -7.17 -3.48 -13.75
CA VAL A 221 -8.17 -4.19 -12.92
C VAL A 221 -7.56 -5.40 -12.20
N ARG A 222 -6.79 -6.24 -12.92
CA ARG A 222 -6.11 -7.40 -12.30
C ARG A 222 -5.09 -6.97 -11.27
N ARG A 223 -4.30 -5.94 -11.58
CA ARG A 223 -3.32 -5.36 -10.65
C ARG A 223 -3.98 -4.79 -9.40
N ALA A 224 -5.09 -4.06 -9.54
CA ALA A 224 -5.86 -3.54 -8.41
C ALA A 224 -6.40 -4.68 -7.53
N LYS A 225 -6.84 -5.80 -8.12
CA LYS A 225 -7.27 -7.00 -7.39
C LYS A 225 -6.17 -7.55 -6.50
N GLU A 226 -4.99 -7.79 -7.07
CA GLU A 226 -3.83 -8.35 -6.35
C GLU A 226 -3.42 -7.46 -5.17
N LEU A 227 -3.35 -6.14 -5.39
CA LEU A 227 -2.99 -5.21 -4.34
C LEU A 227 -4.06 -5.08 -3.25
N SER A 228 -5.33 -5.02 -3.63
CA SER A 228 -6.43 -4.97 -2.67
C SER A 228 -6.45 -6.22 -1.78
N GLN A 229 -6.14 -7.39 -2.34
CA GLN A 229 -6.00 -8.63 -1.58
C GLN A 229 -4.79 -8.59 -0.64
N SER A 230 -3.64 -8.11 -1.11
CA SER A 230 -2.44 -7.98 -0.27
C SER A 230 -2.66 -7.02 0.91
N TYR A 231 -3.40 -5.92 0.71
CA TYR A 231 -3.78 -5.02 1.81
C TYR A 231 -4.62 -5.74 2.87
N LYS A 232 -5.52 -6.62 2.47
CA LYS A 232 -6.35 -7.41 3.39
C LYS A 232 -5.52 -8.42 4.19
N GLU A 233 -4.59 -9.11 3.53
CA GLU A 233 -3.73 -10.12 4.17
C GLU A 233 -2.79 -9.51 5.21
N GLN A 234 -2.20 -8.35 4.91
CA GLN A 234 -1.35 -7.63 5.84
C GLN A 234 -2.06 -7.13 7.10
N HIS A 235 -3.40 -7.01 7.05
CA HIS A 235 -4.22 -6.69 8.22
C HIS A 235 -4.55 -7.92 9.08
N ALA A 236 -4.56 -9.12 8.49
CA ALA A 236 -4.93 -10.35 9.16
C ALA A 236 -3.74 -11.03 9.88
N SER A 237 -2.52 -10.60 9.59
CA SER A 237 -1.26 -11.11 10.16
C SER A 237 -0.78 -10.29 11.33
#